data_8c79ef9d62f4e51e830261d4f01a09cf
#
_entry.id   8c79ef9d62f4e51e830261d4f01a09cf
#
_cell.length_a   1.000
_cell.length_b   1.000
_cell.length_c   1.000
_cell.angle_alpha   90.00
_cell.angle_beta   90.00
_cell.angle_gamma   90.00
#
_symmetry.space_group_name_H-M   'P 1'
#
loop_
_entity.id
_entity.type
_entity.pdbx_description
1 polymer ?
#
loop_
_entity_poly.entity_id
_entity_poly.type
_entity_poly.pdbx_seq_one_letter_code
_entity_poly.pdbx_strand_id
1 'polypeptide(L)'
;LNLASLWKIPIIFVLENNGIAQTTNNKQSISGSVEGRAKAFGIRHLSSSTDNITELFNTCEIAINEARENEEPILLEIKTNRLKSHSKGDDNRDPNYVNSLNILDPINQLEKLDPVLFNTIVEKSDLLISSVLKQVELSETLLKYKTIVDERTNKNINWKEYNSNINIRGNDSIYESLKNEMKSNENVILLGEDIESSNDFNPGEYGGAFKVTKDLSMLFKDRVKNTPISEQAITGISTGLAVAGMKPVLEIMFGDFMTLVFDQILQHASKFRMMFNNKVKVPLIIRSPMGGYRGYGPTHSQSIEKHFLGIPDLDVIALNHRLDPKMIYETAFKNNEYPT
;
A
#
# COMPACT_ATOMS: atom_id res chain seq x y z
N LEU A 1 -8.88 2.51 -7.95
CA LEU A 1 -10.21 2.27 -8.51
C LEU A 1 -10.16 1.29 -9.69
N ASN A 2 -9.41 1.58 -10.76
CA ASN A 2 -9.32 0.73 -11.96
C ASN A 2 -9.00 -0.73 -11.63
N LEU A 3 -7.93 -0.97 -10.85
CA LEU A 3 -7.51 -2.34 -10.50
C LEU A 3 -8.58 -3.08 -9.67
N ALA A 4 -9.21 -2.39 -8.72
CA ALA A 4 -10.26 -2.99 -7.90
C ALA A 4 -11.47 -3.42 -8.73
N SER A 5 -11.84 -2.61 -9.71
CA SER A 5 -12.90 -2.96 -10.67
C SER A 5 -12.50 -4.12 -11.59
N LEU A 6 -11.30 -4.05 -12.16
CA LEU A 6 -10.78 -5.07 -13.06
C LEU A 6 -10.71 -6.46 -12.42
N TRP A 7 -10.29 -6.50 -11.15
CA TRP A 7 -10.16 -7.75 -10.39
C TRP A 7 -11.41 -8.11 -9.57
N LYS A 8 -12.47 -7.30 -9.66
CA LYS A 8 -13.72 -7.49 -8.90
C LYS A 8 -13.47 -7.68 -7.41
N ILE A 9 -12.70 -6.75 -6.82
CA ILE A 9 -12.34 -6.85 -5.40
C ILE A 9 -13.49 -6.30 -4.55
N PRO A 10 -14.02 -7.05 -3.57
CA PRO A 10 -15.07 -6.57 -2.66
C PRO A 10 -14.53 -5.56 -1.65
N ILE A 11 -14.26 -4.35 -2.12
CA ILE A 11 -13.70 -3.25 -1.34
C ILE A 11 -14.65 -2.05 -1.35
N ILE A 12 -14.77 -1.36 -0.22
CA ILE A 12 -15.50 -0.10 -0.13
C ILE A 12 -14.50 1.04 -0.01
N PHE A 13 -14.46 1.90 -1.03
CA PHE A 13 -13.72 3.15 -0.98
C PHE A 13 -14.59 4.20 -0.30
N VAL A 14 -14.29 4.54 0.95
CA VAL A 14 -14.99 5.59 1.69
C VAL A 14 -14.31 6.94 1.41
N LEU A 15 -15.06 7.85 0.82
CA LEU A 15 -14.64 9.24 0.58
C LEU A 15 -15.37 10.18 1.53
N GLU A 16 -14.71 10.64 2.58
CA GLU A 16 -15.20 11.71 3.44
C GLU A 16 -15.01 13.07 2.75
N ASN A 17 -16.06 13.56 2.13
CA ASN A 17 -16.03 14.78 1.34
C ASN A 17 -16.51 15.99 2.17
N ASN A 18 -15.56 16.70 2.77
CA ASN A 18 -15.84 17.92 3.54
C ASN A 18 -15.82 19.22 2.70
N GLY A 19 -15.68 19.12 1.38
CA GLY A 19 -15.72 20.25 0.46
C GLY A 19 -14.45 21.12 0.41
N ILE A 20 -13.45 20.86 1.27
CA ILE A 20 -12.27 21.71 1.39
C ILE A 20 -11.03 20.92 1.80
N ALA A 21 -9.89 21.20 1.19
CA ALA A 21 -8.58 20.76 1.69
C ALA A 21 -8.20 21.59 2.95
N GLN A 22 -6.96 21.93 3.19
CA GLN A 22 -6.63 22.84 4.30
C GLN A 22 -7.35 24.18 4.14
N THR A 23 -7.18 24.84 2.97
CA THR A 23 -7.80 26.13 2.64
C THR A 23 -8.43 26.17 1.23
N THR A 24 -8.09 25.23 0.35
CA THR A 24 -8.54 25.19 -1.04
C THR A 24 -9.87 24.46 -1.15
N ASN A 25 -10.88 25.14 -1.68
CA ASN A 25 -12.21 24.57 -1.91
C ASN A 25 -12.19 23.54 -3.06
N ASN A 26 -13.03 22.51 -2.97
CA ASN A 26 -13.15 21.46 -3.99
C ASN A 26 -13.46 22.03 -5.38
N LYS A 27 -14.23 23.10 -5.49
CA LYS A 27 -14.53 23.76 -6.77
C LYS A 27 -13.28 24.30 -7.50
N GLN A 28 -12.19 24.52 -6.77
CA GLN A 28 -10.92 25.01 -7.33
C GLN A 28 -9.96 23.87 -7.68
N SER A 29 -10.20 22.66 -7.19
CA SER A 29 -9.25 21.54 -7.30
C SER A 29 -9.83 20.30 -7.97
N ILE A 30 -11.15 20.19 -8.07
CA ILE A 30 -11.82 19.01 -8.64
C ILE A 30 -12.62 19.41 -9.86
N SER A 31 -12.30 18.84 -11.02
CA SER A 31 -13.11 18.89 -12.23
C SER A 31 -14.00 17.65 -12.32
N GLY A 32 -15.24 17.84 -12.77
CA GLY A 32 -16.24 16.76 -12.84
C GLY A 32 -16.80 16.38 -11.47
N SER A 33 -17.30 15.16 -11.33
CA SER A 33 -17.92 14.66 -10.11
C SER A 33 -17.26 13.37 -9.61
N VAL A 34 -17.41 13.07 -8.34
CA VAL A 34 -17.00 11.79 -7.72
C VAL A 34 -17.76 10.63 -8.37
N GLU A 35 -19.07 10.78 -8.52
CA GLU A 35 -19.92 9.80 -9.19
C GLU A 35 -19.46 9.51 -10.63
N GLY A 36 -19.15 10.55 -11.42
CA GLY A 36 -18.64 10.39 -12.78
C GLY A 36 -17.34 9.61 -12.85
N ARG A 37 -16.46 9.80 -11.87
CA ARG A 37 -15.21 9.05 -11.75
C ARG A 37 -15.45 7.58 -11.39
N ALA A 38 -16.36 7.30 -10.47
CA ALA A 38 -16.73 5.92 -10.13
C ALA A 38 -17.30 5.21 -11.35
N LYS A 39 -18.26 5.84 -12.05
CA LYS A 39 -18.88 5.32 -13.27
C LYS A 39 -17.88 5.04 -14.40
N ALA A 40 -16.85 5.88 -14.55
CA ALA A 40 -15.80 5.69 -15.57
C ALA A 40 -15.00 4.38 -15.36
N PHE A 41 -14.95 3.87 -14.14
CA PHE A 41 -14.33 2.59 -13.80
C PHE A 41 -15.34 1.46 -13.59
N GLY A 42 -16.62 1.66 -13.90
CA GLY A 42 -17.67 0.68 -13.66
C GLY A 42 -17.96 0.41 -12.20
N ILE A 43 -17.59 1.33 -11.30
CA ILE A 43 -17.78 1.20 -9.85
C ILE A 43 -19.09 1.85 -9.44
N ARG A 44 -19.91 1.12 -8.66
CA ARG A 44 -21.14 1.65 -8.08
C ARG A 44 -20.80 2.77 -7.09
N HIS A 45 -21.48 3.90 -7.25
CA HIS A 45 -21.38 5.05 -6.37
C HIS A 45 -22.60 5.13 -5.47
N LEU A 46 -22.37 5.25 -4.17
CA LEU A 46 -23.37 5.58 -3.15
C LEU A 46 -22.98 6.90 -2.50
N SER A 47 -23.97 7.72 -2.15
CA SER A 47 -23.72 9.01 -1.50
C SER A 47 -24.67 9.19 -0.33
N SER A 48 -24.14 9.69 0.79
CA SER A 48 -24.88 10.09 1.98
C SER A 48 -24.23 11.30 2.63
N SER A 49 -24.80 11.77 3.74
CA SER A 49 -24.30 12.89 4.50
C SER A 49 -24.33 12.61 5.99
N THR A 50 -23.38 13.16 6.74
CA THR A 50 -23.43 13.19 8.21
C THR A 50 -24.58 14.04 8.76
N ASP A 51 -25.24 14.81 7.91
CA ASP A 51 -26.40 15.63 8.30
C ASP A 51 -27.65 14.82 8.66
N ASN A 52 -27.68 13.53 8.26
CA ASN A 52 -28.72 12.57 8.63
C ASN A 52 -28.11 11.22 9.01
N ILE A 53 -27.96 10.99 10.31
CA ILE A 53 -27.28 9.81 10.85
C ILE A 53 -28.00 8.50 10.49
N THR A 54 -29.33 8.49 10.44
CA THR A 54 -30.11 7.30 10.09
C THR A 54 -29.93 6.92 8.63
N GLU A 55 -29.97 7.88 7.73
CA GLU A 55 -29.72 7.67 6.30
C GLU A 55 -28.29 7.22 6.05
N LEU A 56 -27.32 7.84 6.74
CA LEU A 56 -25.92 7.44 6.67
C LEU A 56 -25.73 5.99 7.07
N PHE A 57 -26.33 5.57 8.20
CA PHE A 57 -26.24 4.19 8.67
C PHE A 57 -26.80 3.20 7.63
N ASN A 58 -28.01 3.48 7.13
CA ASN A 58 -28.64 2.65 6.10
C ASN A 58 -27.80 2.58 4.82
N THR A 59 -27.22 3.68 4.39
CA THR A 59 -26.36 3.73 3.19
C THR A 59 -25.07 2.91 3.40
N CYS A 60 -24.48 2.97 4.59
CA CYS A 60 -23.33 2.14 4.93
C CYS A 60 -23.67 0.64 4.92
N GLU A 61 -24.84 0.27 5.47
CA GLU A 61 -25.33 -1.11 5.47
C GLU A 61 -25.53 -1.63 4.03
N ILE A 62 -26.15 -0.83 3.16
CA ILE A 62 -26.29 -1.14 1.74
C ILE A 62 -24.91 -1.34 1.09
N ALA A 63 -23.95 -0.43 1.32
CA ALA A 63 -22.60 -0.53 0.76
C ALA A 63 -21.91 -1.84 1.19
N ILE A 64 -22.02 -2.21 2.47
CA ILE A 64 -21.40 -3.42 3.01
C ILE A 64 -22.04 -4.69 2.41
N ASN A 65 -23.37 -4.74 2.37
CA ASN A 65 -24.07 -5.90 1.86
C ASN A 65 -23.83 -6.09 0.36
N GLU A 66 -23.95 -5.03 -0.43
CA GLU A 66 -23.71 -5.09 -1.88
C GLU A 66 -22.27 -5.48 -2.21
N ALA A 67 -21.27 -4.92 -1.50
CA ALA A 67 -19.87 -5.29 -1.74
C ALA A 67 -19.60 -6.77 -1.46
N ARG A 68 -20.26 -7.35 -0.44
CA ARG A 68 -20.13 -8.76 -0.07
C ARG A 68 -20.90 -9.69 -1.01
N GLU A 69 -22.13 -9.33 -1.37
CA GLU A 69 -22.99 -10.18 -2.18
C GLU A 69 -22.59 -10.21 -3.65
N ASN A 70 -22.17 -9.06 -4.19
CA ASN A 70 -21.80 -8.93 -5.60
C ASN A 70 -20.31 -9.21 -5.86
N GLU A 71 -19.48 -9.27 -4.80
CA GLU A 71 -18.02 -9.36 -4.90
C GLU A 71 -17.44 -8.26 -5.80
N GLU A 72 -17.95 -7.02 -5.67
CA GLU A 72 -17.54 -5.88 -6.49
C GLU A 72 -17.18 -4.65 -5.63
N PRO A 73 -16.31 -3.75 -6.12
CA PRO A 73 -15.96 -2.55 -5.40
C PRO A 73 -17.11 -1.53 -5.38
N ILE A 74 -17.21 -0.80 -4.26
CA ILE A 74 -18.15 0.32 -4.09
C ILE A 74 -17.37 1.57 -3.73
N LEU A 75 -17.79 2.73 -4.26
CA LEU A 75 -17.34 4.03 -3.81
C LEU A 75 -18.49 4.69 -3.02
N LEU A 76 -18.26 4.84 -1.72
CA LEU A 76 -19.18 5.50 -0.78
C LEU A 76 -18.69 6.92 -0.50
N GLU A 77 -19.39 7.91 -1.04
CA GLU A 77 -19.13 9.33 -0.74
C GLU A 77 -19.98 9.77 0.44
N ILE A 78 -19.33 10.19 1.52
CA ILE A 78 -19.98 10.75 2.70
C ILE A 78 -19.69 12.23 2.75
N LYS A 79 -20.71 13.05 2.57
CA LYS A 79 -20.59 14.51 2.75
C LYS A 79 -20.49 14.81 4.23
N THR A 80 -19.46 15.54 4.60
CA THR A 80 -19.16 15.89 6.00
C THR A 80 -18.95 17.36 6.16
N ASN A 81 -18.97 17.85 7.41
CA ASN A 81 -18.71 19.24 7.75
C ASN A 81 -17.47 19.32 8.65
N ARG A 82 -16.47 20.11 8.22
CA ARG A 82 -15.29 20.33 9.05
C ARG A 82 -15.56 21.43 10.08
N LEU A 83 -15.72 21.04 11.35
CA LEU A 83 -16.08 21.92 12.45
C LEU A 83 -14.88 22.68 13.04
N LYS A 84 -13.66 22.15 12.90
CA LYS A 84 -12.44 22.75 13.47
C LYS A 84 -11.40 23.04 12.39
N SER A 85 -10.34 23.73 12.74
CA SER A 85 -9.18 23.94 11.88
C SER A 85 -8.58 22.62 11.38
N HIS A 86 -7.92 22.64 10.22
CA HIS A 86 -7.19 21.49 9.71
C HIS A 86 -5.99 21.17 10.61
N SER A 87 -5.26 22.21 11.00
CA SER A 87 -4.13 22.15 11.93
C SER A 87 -4.14 23.38 12.86
N LYS A 88 -3.05 23.68 13.51
CA LYS A 88 -2.99 24.80 14.46
C LYS A 88 -3.00 26.14 13.73
N GLY A 89 -4.01 26.99 14.01
CA GLY A 89 -4.05 28.40 13.59
C GLY A 89 -4.28 28.65 12.09
N ASP A 90 -4.83 27.68 11.37
CA ASP A 90 -5.03 27.72 9.91
C ASP A 90 -6.49 27.90 9.48
N ASP A 91 -7.37 28.33 10.38
CA ASP A 91 -8.80 28.50 10.10
C ASP A 91 -9.18 29.99 10.09
N ASN A 92 -9.36 30.52 8.90
CA ASN A 92 -9.80 31.89 8.66
C ASN A 92 -11.29 31.99 8.23
N ARG A 93 -12.05 30.90 8.41
CA ARG A 93 -13.48 30.91 8.10
C ARG A 93 -14.23 31.78 9.08
N ASP A 94 -15.34 32.36 8.61
CA ASP A 94 -16.24 33.14 9.48
C ASP A 94 -16.71 32.30 10.67
N PRO A 95 -16.50 32.72 11.92
CA PRO A 95 -16.93 31.96 13.11
C PRO A 95 -18.44 31.67 13.11
N ASN A 96 -19.27 32.58 12.59
CA ASN A 96 -20.72 32.36 12.50
C ASN A 96 -21.05 31.24 11.54
N TYR A 97 -20.33 31.14 10.41
CA TYR A 97 -20.47 30.03 9.48
C TYR A 97 -20.07 28.73 10.15
N VAL A 98 -18.90 28.67 10.81
CA VAL A 98 -18.44 27.45 11.51
C VAL A 98 -19.43 27.05 12.60
N ASN A 99 -19.97 28.00 13.37
CA ASN A 99 -20.97 27.74 14.40
C ASN A 99 -22.27 27.20 13.81
N SER A 100 -22.68 27.65 12.61
CA SER A 100 -23.86 27.10 11.94
C SER A 100 -23.71 25.62 11.56
N LEU A 101 -22.49 25.17 11.31
CA LEU A 101 -22.21 23.77 11.01
C LEU A 101 -22.38 22.84 12.22
N ASN A 102 -22.29 23.35 13.45
CA ASN A 102 -22.50 22.55 14.67
C ASN A 102 -23.92 21.99 14.77
N ILE A 103 -24.89 22.60 14.10
CA ILE A 103 -26.28 22.10 14.05
C ILE A 103 -26.32 20.78 13.25
N LEU A 104 -25.41 20.63 12.29
CA LEU A 104 -25.30 19.48 11.40
C LEU A 104 -24.38 18.40 11.95
N ASP A 105 -23.78 18.62 13.13
CA ASP A 105 -22.96 17.61 13.78
C ASP A 105 -23.82 16.39 14.18
N PRO A 106 -23.49 15.19 13.73
CA PRO A 106 -24.26 13.98 14.03
C PRO A 106 -24.32 13.69 15.54
N ILE A 107 -23.32 14.09 16.31
CA ILE A 107 -23.31 13.96 17.78
C ILE A 107 -24.39 14.85 18.40
N ASN A 108 -24.43 16.13 18.01
CA ASN A 108 -25.43 17.08 18.47
C ASN A 108 -26.86 16.70 18.00
N GLN A 109 -26.97 16.06 16.85
CA GLN A 109 -28.26 15.55 16.36
C GLN A 109 -28.74 14.37 17.20
N LEU A 110 -27.86 13.43 17.54
CA LEU A 110 -28.20 12.28 18.38
C LEU A 110 -28.65 12.74 19.77
N GLU A 111 -27.97 13.71 20.37
CA GLU A 111 -28.34 14.30 21.66
C GLU A 111 -29.77 14.82 21.67
N LYS A 112 -30.18 15.48 20.57
CA LYS A 112 -31.55 16.01 20.42
C LYS A 112 -32.58 14.92 20.10
N LEU A 113 -32.20 13.91 19.33
CA LEU A 113 -33.09 12.86 18.85
C LEU A 113 -33.41 11.86 19.98
N ASP A 114 -32.40 11.44 20.73
CA ASP A 114 -32.51 10.49 21.82
C ASP A 114 -31.51 10.83 22.96
N PRO A 115 -31.88 11.77 23.84
CA PRO A 115 -31.00 12.17 24.95
C PRO A 115 -30.66 11.04 25.91
N VAL A 116 -31.51 10.03 26.05
CA VAL A 116 -31.28 8.89 26.95
C VAL A 116 -30.20 7.99 26.39
N LEU A 117 -30.32 7.64 25.11
CA LEU A 117 -29.30 6.86 24.39
C LEU A 117 -27.98 7.62 24.35
N PHE A 118 -28.01 8.92 24.04
CA PHE A 118 -26.82 9.78 24.01
C PHE A 118 -26.06 9.74 25.34
N ASN A 119 -26.74 10.02 26.47
CA ASN A 119 -26.11 10.01 27.77
C ASN A 119 -25.54 8.62 28.14
N THR A 120 -26.27 7.55 27.80
CA THR A 120 -25.79 6.19 28.00
C THR A 120 -24.48 5.90 27.24
N ILE A 121 -24.39 6.38 26.00
CA ILE A 121 -23.17 6.25 25.17
C ILE A 121 -22.02 7.07 25.74
N VAL A 122 -22.28 8.32 26.14
CA VAL A 122 -21.28 9.21 26.74
C VAL A 122 -20.70 8.59 28.03
N GLU A 123 -21.55 8.13 28.96
CA GLU A 123 -21.10 7.50 30.19
C GLU A 123 -20.23 6.25 29.92
N LYS A 124 -20.65 5.37 28.99
CA LYS A 124 -19.85 4.20 28.61
C LYS A 124 -18.50 4.59 28.00
N SER A 125 -18.51 5.62 27.15
CA SER A 125 -17.29 6.12 26.51
C SER A 125 -16.32 6.72 27.53
N ASP A 126 -16.80 7.51 28.47
CA ASP A 126 -15.99 8.11 29.54
C ASP A 126 -15.40 7.04 30.46
N LEU A 127 -16.17 6.01 30.82
CA LEU A 127 -15.67 4.88 31.59
C LEU A 127 -14.56 4.12 30.84
N LEU A 128 -14.76 3.88 29.53
CA LEU A 128 -13.75 3.23 28.69
C LEU A 128 -12.48 4.06 28.60
N ILE A 129 -12.61 5.37 28.29
CA ILE A 129 -11.47 6.29 28.18
C ILE A 129 -10.71 6.35 29.52
N SER A 130 -11.42 6.49 30.63
CA SER A 130 -10.82 6.52 31.98
C SER A 130 -10.07 5.23 32.31
N SER A 131 -10.64 4.09 31.94
CA SER A 131 -9.99 2.77 32.07
C SER A 131 -8.70 2.67 31.28
N VAL A 132 -8.74 3.11 30.02
CA VAL A 132 -7.55 3.09 29.13
C VAL A 132 -6.48 4.05 29.63
N LEU A 133 -6.84 5.27 30.02
CA LEU A 133 -5.90 6.25 30.60
C LEU A 133 -5.21 5.68 31.83
N LYS A 134 -5.96 5.06 32.75
CA LYS A 134 -5.39 4.41 33.94
C LYS A 134 -4.42 3.28 33.56
N GLN A 135 -4.71 2.50 32.53
CA GLN A 135 -3.78 1.47 32.04
C GLN A 135 -2.50 2.08 31.45
N VAL A 136 -2.63 3.19 30.71
CA VAL A 136 -1.48 3.91 30.16
C VAL A 136 -0.62 4.52 31.27
N GLU A 137 -1.22 5.13 32.29
CA GLU A 137 -0.51 5.67 33.44
C GLU A 137 0.24 4.61 34.25
N LEU A 138 -0.32 3.40 34.36
CA LEU A 138 0.31 2.25 35.00
C LEU A 138 1.33 1.53 34.16
N SER A 139 1.34 1.78 32.82
CA SER A 139 2.33 1.20 31.94
C SER A 139 3.70 1.85 32.18
N GLU A 140 4.75 1.05 32.14
CA GLU A 140 6.11 1.61 32.16
C GLU A 140 6.24 2.62 31.02
N THR A 141 6.51 3.87 31.37
CA THR A 141 6.85 4.89 30.38
C THR A 141 8.02 4.37 29.55
N LEU A 142 7.87 4.39 28.25
CA LEU A 142 8.93 4.04 27.28
C LEU A 142 10.08 5.07 27.35
N LEU A 143 10.64 5.31 28.55
CA LEU A 143 11.84 6.13 28.77
C LEU A 143 13.12 5.40 28.30
N LYS A 144 13.04 4.14 28.03
CA LYS A 144 14.04 3.42 27.27
C LYS A 144 13.50 3.25 25.84
N TYR A 145 13.64 4.28 25.03
CA TYR A 145 14.02 4.01 23.67
C TYR A 145 15.27 3.12 23.79
N LYS A 146 15.11 1.82 23.78
CA LYS A 146 16.09 0.99 23.15
C LYS A 146 16.12 1.59 21.74
N THR A 147 17.03 2.50 21.48
CA THR A 147 17.50 2.69 20.13
C THR A 147 17.59 1.27 19.66
N ILE A 148 16.75 0.87 18.72
CA ILE A 148 17.00 -0.30 17.93
C ILE A 148 18.25 0.11 17.18
N VAL A 149 19.39 0.03 17.89
CA VAL A 149 20.69 0.06 17.24
C VAL A 149 20.61 -1.18 16.41
N ASP A 150 20.37 -0.95 15.16
CA ASP A 150 20.25 -2.00 14.17
C ASP A 150 21.49 -2.87 14.34
N GLU A 151 21.32 -4.07 14.90
CA GLU A 151 22.42 -5.02 15.05
C GLU A 151 23.10 -5.29 13.70
N ARG A 152 22.46 -4.86 12.60
CA ARG A 152 23.03 -4.86 11.25
C ARG A 152 24.31 -4.01 11.14
N THR A 153 24.42 -2.90 11.88
CA THR A 153 25.59 -2.02 11.81
C THR A 153 26.84 -2.62 12.45
N ASN A 154 26.69 -3.64 13.30
CA ASN A 154 27.79 -4.30 14.01
C ASN A 154 28.11 -5.71 13.50
N LYS A 155 27.43 -6.18 12.46
CA LYS A 155 27.87 -7.42 11.82
C LYS A 155 29.20 -7.14 11.12
N ASN A 156 30.29 -7.71 11.65
CA ASN A 156 31.53 -7.84 10.90
C ASN A 156 31.19 -8.45 9.55
N ILE A 157 31.15 -7.62 8.50
CA ILE A 157 30.93 -8.10 7.14
C ILE A 157 32.17 -8.91 6.77
N ASN A 158 32.12 -10.21 6.92
CA ASN A 158 33.13 -11.10 6.40
C ASN A 158 32.98 -11.12 4.87
N TRP A 159 33.73 -10.23 4.22
CA TRP A 159 33.86 -10.25 2.78
C TRP A 159 34.51 -11.58 2.38
N LYS A 160 33.73 -12.48 1.80
CA LYS A 160 34.27 -13.68 1.16
C LYS A 160 34.48 -13.36 -0.31
N GLU A 161 35.68 -13.55 -0.81
CA GLU A 161 35.88 -13.62 -2.25
C GLU A 161 35.08 -14.80 -2.79
N TYR A 162 34.14 -14.50 -3.68
CA TYR A 162 33.35 -15.53 -4.33
C TYR A 162 33.85 -15.68 -5.77
N ASN A 163 34.58 -16.75 -6.03
CA ASN A 163 34.90 -17.15 -7.38
C ASN A 163 33.72 -17.86 -8.00
N SER A 164 32.84 -17.11 -8.65
CA SER A 164 31.73 -17.72 -9.36
C SER A 164 32.17 -18.14 -10.76
N ASN A 165 32.46 -19.41 -10.94
CA ASN A 165 32.45 -20.06 -12.26
C ASN A 165 30.99 -20.26 -12.72
N ILE A 166 30.21 -19.16 -12.77
CA ILE A 166 28.80 -19.25 -13.11
C ILE A 166 28.67 -19.10 -14.61
N ASN A 167 28.44 -20.21 -15.30
CA ASN A 167 28.06 -20.28 -16.70
C ASN A 167 26.55 -20.12 -16.94
N ILE A 168 25.82 -19.51 -16.00
CA ILE A 168 24.38 -19.31 -16.05
C ILE A 168 24.09 -17.83 -16.21
N ARG A 169 23.15 -17.48 -17.09
CA ARG A 169 22.67 -16.09 -17.21
C ARG A 169 21.99 -15.65 -15.93
N GLY A 170 22.19 -14.40 -15.53
CA GLY A 170 21.60 -13.86 -14.29
C GLY A 170 20.06 -13.97 -14.26
N ASN A 171 19.38 -13.74 -15.37
CA ASN A 171 17.92 -13.89 -15.45
C ASN A 171 17.46 -15.36 -15.29
N ASP A 172 18.23 -16.34 -15.76
CA ASP A 172 17.91 -17.76 -15.58
C ASP A 172 18.10 -18.14 -14.10
N SER A 173 19.14 -17.63 -13.45
CA SER A 173 19.38 -17.85 -12.02
C SER A 173 18.28 -17.23 -11.14
N ILE A 174 17.80 -16.04 -11.50
CA ILE A 174 16.66 -15.39 -10.81
C ILE A 174 15.39 -16.22 -11.02
N TYR A 175 15.11 -16.63 -12.25
CA TYR A 175 13.96 -17.50 -12.57
C TYR A 175 13.94 -18.76 -11.71
N GLU A 176 15.06 -19.49 -11.63
CA GLU A 176 15.16 -20.70 -10.82
C GLU A 176 14.92 -20.44 -9.34
N SER A 177 15.40 -19.31 -8.82
CA SER A 177 15.16 -18.90 -7.44
C SER A 177 13.68 -18.64 -7.16
N LEU A 178 13.02 -17.88 -8.04
CA LEU A 178 11.59 -17.60 -7.95
C LEU A 178 10.77 -18.87 -8.03
N LYS A 179 11.09 -19.75 -9.00
CA LYS A 179 10.41 -21.03 -9.20
C LYS A 179 10.50 -21.94 -7.98
N ASN A 180 11.68 -22.03 -7.39
CA ASN A 180 11.91 -22.87 -6.22
C ASN A 180 11.18 -22.33 -4.99
N GLU A 181 11.24 -21.03 -4.75
CA GLU A 181 10.54 -20.41 -3.62
C GLU A 181 9.03 -20.54 -3.79
N MET A 182 8.48 -20.27 -4.97
CA MET A 182 7.05 -20.43 -5.23
C MET A 182 6.55 -21.87 -5.10
N LYS A 183 7.42 -22.88 -5.34
CA LYS A 183 7.08 -24.29 -5.11
C LYS A 183 7.01 -24.64 -3.64
N SER A 184 7.88 -24.06 -2.82
CA SER A 184 8.00 -24.39 -1.40
C SER A 184 7.14 -23.51 -0.49
N ASN A 185 6.67 -22.36 -0.99
CA ASN A 185 5.97 -21.36 -0.20
C ASN A 185 4.77 -20.79 -0.98
N GLU A 186 3.58 -21.14 -0.54
CA GLU A 186 2.33 -20.71 -1.17
C GLU A 186 2.02 -19.22 -1.00
N ASN A 187 2.65 -18.56 -0.03
CA ASN A 187 2.46 -17.14 0.21
C ASN A 187 3.25 -16.24 -0.78
N VAL A 188 4.14 -16.80 -1.60
CA VAL A 188 4.87 -16.03 -2.60
C VAL A 188 3.98 -15.72 -3.78
N ILE A 189 3.86 -14.44 -4.11
CA ILE A 189 3.10 -13.91 -5.25
C ILE A 189 3.97 -12.94 -6.05
N LEU A 190 3.92 -13.02 -7.36
CA LEU A 190 4.59 -12.12 -8.29
C LEU A 190 3.60 -11.13 -8.88
N LEU A 191 3.94 -9.87 -8.85
CA LEU A 191 3.18 -8.77 -9.43
C LEU A 191 4.07 -7.95 -10.34
N GLY A 192 3.55 -7.45 -11.42
CA GLY A 192 4.28 -6.58 -12.34
C GLY A 192 3.56 -6.38 -13.67
N GLU A 193 4.16 -5.56 -14.50
CA GLU A 193 3.65 -5.27 -15.83
C GLU A 193 4.22 -6.26 -16.83
N ASP A 194 3.37 -6.85 -17.67
CA ASP A 194 3.75 -7.80 -18.73
C ASP A 194 4.57 -9.01 -18.26
N ILE A 195 4.35 -9.50 -17.04
CA ILE A 195 5.09 -10.64 -16.47
C ILE A 195 4.40 -11.99 -16.72
N GLU A 196 3.11 -12.00 -17.06
CA GLU A 196 2.40 -13.23 -17.38
C GLU A 196 2.78 -13.72 -18.79
N SER A 197 2.91 -15.02 -18.91
CA SER A 197 2.97 -15.72 -20.19
C SER A 197 1.55 -16.06 -20.63
N SER A 198 1.34 -16.16 -21.93
CA SER A 198 0.06 -16.60 -22.51
C SER A 198 -1.13 -15.70 -22.19
N ASN A 199 -1.35 -14.76 -23.06
CA ASN A 199 -2.63 -14.05 -23.19
C ASN A 199 -3.14 -14.23 -24.64
N ASP A 200 -4.34 -13.73 -24.93
CA ASP A 200 -4.97 -13.88 -26.25
C ASP A 200 -4.14 -13.29 -27.39
N PHE A 201 -3.28 -12.31 -27.13
CA PHE A 201 -2.41 -11.66 -28.11
C PHE A 201 -1.02 -12.29 -28.21
N ASN A 202 -0.55 -12.97 -27.17
CA ASN A 202 0.78 -13.58 -27.11
C ASN A 202 0.70 -14.97 -26.48
N PRO A 203 0.19 -15.98 -27.22
CA PRO A 203 0.09 -17.32 -26.70
C PRO A 203 1.48 -17.96 -26.55
N GLY A 204 1.77 -18.49 -25.38
CA GLY A 204 3.01 -19.17 -25.08
C GLY A 204 3.84 -18.51 -23.98
N GLU A 205 5.09 -18.94 -23.86
CA GLU A 205 6.01 -18.43 -22.86
C GLU A 205 6.53 -17.04 -23.24
N TYR A 206 6.21 -16.03 -22.43
CA TYR A 206 6.74 -14.67 -22.61
C TYR A 206 7.81 -14.34 -21.56
N GLY A 207 7.48 -14.39 -20.28
CA GLY A 207 8.41 -14.28 -19.18
C GLY A 207 8.89 -12.87 -18.86
N GLY A 208 8.08 -11.85 -19.18
CA GLY A 208 8.43 -10.45 -18.99
C GLY A 208 9.45 -9.91 -20.00
N ALA A 209 9.68 -8.60 -20.00
CA ALA A 209 10.60 -7.92 -20.90
C ALA A 209 12.04 -8.48 -20.84
N PHE A 210 12.44 -8.97 -19.68
CA PHE A 210 13.80 -9.49 -19.44
C PHE A 210 13.85 -11.01 -19.25
N LYS A 211 12.76 -11.71 -19.57
CA LYS A 211 12.67 -13.18 -19.52
C LYS A 211 13.00 -13.78 -18.15
N VAL A 212 12.52 -13.14 -17.09
CA VAL A 212 12.76 -13.62 -15.71
C VAL A 212 11.61 -14.48 -15.21
N THR A 213 10.37 -14.20 -15.61
CA THR A 213 9.20 -14.94 -15.12
C THR A 213 8.82 -16.13 -16.00
N LYS A 214 9.31 -16.18 -17.24
CA LYS A 214 9.12 -17.30 -18.19
C LYS A 214 7.73 -17.97 -18.08
N ASP A 215 7.69 -19.24 -17.72
CA ASP A 215 6.50 -20.07 -17.56
C ASP A 215 5.86 -20.01 -16.16
N LEU A 216 6.35 -19.14 -15.26
CA LEU A 216 5.87 -19.12 -13.88
C LEU A 216 4.36 -18.87 -13.76
N SER A 217 3.77 -18.03 -14.63
CA SER A 217 2.32 -17.79 -14.63
C SER A 217 1.53 -19.03 -15.07
N MET A 218 2.12 -19.90 -15.86
CA MET A 218 1.50 -21.17 -16.26
C MET A 218 1.60 -22.21 -15.13
N LEU A 219 2.72 -22.23 -14.41
CA LEU A 219 2.95 -23.14 -13.28
C LEU A 219 2.20 -22.71 -12.00
N PHE A 220 2.04 -21.40 -11.80
CA PHE A 220 1.47 -20.80 -10.59
C PHE A 220 0.41 -19.76 -10.94
N LYS A 221 -0.62 -20.18 -11.69
CA LYS A 221 -1.61 -19.35 -12.37
C LYS A 221 -2.21 -18.24 -11.52
N ASP A 222 -2.49 -18.49 -10.23
CA ASP A 222 -3.12 -17.51 -9.36
C ASP A 222 -2.13 -16.63 -8.60
N ARG A 223 -0.84 -16.90 -8.74
CA ARG A 223 0.22 -16.24 -7.99
C ARG A 223 1.23 -15.47 -8.84
N VAL A 224 1.00 -15.36 -10.14
CA VAL A 224 1.74 -14.47 -11.06
C VAL A 224 0.71 -13.63 -11.78
N LYS A 225 0.70 -12.32 -11.57
CA LYS A 225 -0.37 -11.44 -12.03
C LYS A 225 0.17 -10.23 -12.77
N ASN A 226 -0.31 -10.05 -13.98
CA ASN A 226 -0.17 -8.77 -14.69
C ASN A 226 -0.98 -7.69 -13.98
N THR A 227 -0.44 -6.51 -13.99
CA THR A 227 -1.10 -5.32 -13.45
C THR A 227 -1.28 -4.25 -14.54
N PRO A 228 -2.26 -3.36 -14.42
CA PRO A 228 -2.25 -2.10 -15.16
C PRO A 228 -0.96 -1.31 -14.90
N ILE A 229 -0.56 -0.49 -15.86
CA ILE A 229 0.62 0.38 -15.74
C ILE A 229 0.35 1.46 -14.70
N SER A 230 0.86 1.25 -13.51
CA SER A 230 0.82 2.20 -12.40
C SER A 230 1.76 1.72 -11.28
N GLU A 231 3.03 2.02 -11.41
CA GLU A 231 4.10 1.53 -10.52
C GLU A 231 3.85 1.92 -9.07
N GLN A 232 3.32 3.12 -8.83
CA GLN A 232 2.95 3.58 -7.49
C GLN A 232 1.84 2.70 -6.89
N ALA A 233 0.78 2.44 -7.66
CA ALA A 233 -0.36 1.65 -7.17
C ALA A 233 0.05 0.20 -6.88
N ILE A 234 0.80 -0.44 -7.77
CA ILE A 234 1.23 -1.84 -7.61
C ILE A 234 2.21 -2.00 -6.44
N THR A 235 3.03 -0.98 -6.17
CA THR A 235 3.92 -0.99 -4.99
C THR A 235 3.11 -0.87 -3.69
N GLY A 236 2.11 0.00 -3.66
CA GLY A 236 1.19 0.11 -2.53
C GLY A 236 0.42 -1.18 -2.26
N ILE A 237 -0.09 -1.83 -3.32
CA ILE A 237 -0.77 -3.13 -3.24
C ILE A 237 0.18 -4.21 -2.74
N SER A 238 1.39 -4.29 -3.28
CA SER A 238 2.40 -5.25 -2.81
C SER A 238 2.75 -5.04 -1.35
N THR A 239 2.85 -3.79 -0.90
CA THR A 239 3.04 -3.46 0.52
C THR A 239 1.87 -3.97 1.37
N GLY A 240 0.63 -3.77 0.91
CA GLY A 240 -0.58 -4.28 1.58
C GLY A 240 -0.62 -5.80 1.65
N LEU A 241 -0.25 -6.50 0.58
CA LEU A 241 -0.13 -7.96 0.56
C LEU A 241 0.92 -8.47 1.56
N ALA A 242 2.06 -7.78 1.66
CA ALA A 242 3.08 -8.12 2.64
C ALA A 242 2.57 -7.96 4.08
N VAL A 243 1.86 -6.87 4.37
CA VAL A 243 1.19 -6.64 5.66
C VAL A 243 0.16 -7.73 5.97
N ALA A 244 -0.52 -8.25 4.95
CA ALA A 244 -1.49 -9.34 5.07
C ALA A 244 -0.84 -10.73 5.23
N GLY A 245 0.49 -10.82 5.26
CA GLY A 245 1.22 -12.07 5.49
C GLY A 245 1.68 -12.80 4.23
N MET A 246 1.48 -12.20 3.05
CA MET A 246 2.06 -12.70 1.81
C MET A 246 3.54 -12.31 1.68
N LYS A 247 4.23 -12.94 0.73
CA LYS A 247 5.60 -12.57 0.32
C LYS A 247 5.60 -12.11 -1.13
N PRO A 248 5.22 -10.86 -1.39
CA PRO A 248 5.16 -10.35 -2.74
C PRO A 248 6.57 -10.10 -3.31
N VAL A 249 6.73 -10.46 -4.57
CA VAL A 249 7.84 -10.05 -5.42
C VAL A 249 7.27 -9.12 -6.48
N LEU A 250 7.63 -7.86 -6.42
CA LEU A 250 7.19 -6.83 -7.36
C LEU A 250 8.25 -6.61 -8.43
N GLU A 251 7.89 -6.75 -9.68
CA GLU A 251 8.74 -6.35 -10.80
C GLU A 251 8.37 -4.96 -11.29
N ILE A 252 9.33 -4.04 -11.21
CA ILE A 252 9.29 -2.75 -11.92
C ILE A 252 10.13 -2.90 -13.18
N MET A 253 9.53 -2.64 -14.32
CA MET A 253 10.07 -3.03 -15.64
C MET A 253 11.45 -2.43 -15.94
N PHE A 254 11.72 -1.19 -15.49
CA PHE A 254 13.02 -0.52 -15.60
C PHE A 254 13.37 0.19 -14.29
N GLY A 255 14.67 0.20 -13.96
CA GLY A 255 15.18 0.92 -12.81
C GLY A 255 14.82 2.40 -12.78
N ASP A 256 14.79 3.02 -13.94
CA ASP A 256 14.36 4.42 -14.10
C ASP A 256 12.96 4.67 -13.53
N PHE A 257 12.05 3.71 -13.64
CA PHE A 257 10.67 3.80 -13.13
C PHE A 257 10.57 3.60 -11.61
N MET A 258 11.65 3.18 -10.96
CA MET A 258 11.73 3.15 -9.50
C MET A 258 11.51 4.55 -8.88
N THR A 259 11.71 5.62 -9.63
CA THR A 259 11.37 6.98 -9.18
C THR A 259 9.87 7.16 -8.92
N LEU A 260 9.01 6.45 -9.65
CA LEU A 260 7.55 6.50 -9.49
C LEU A 260 7.07 5.79 -8.21
N VAL A 261 7.88 4.86 -7.68
CA VAL A 261 7.53 4.09 -6.47
C VAL A 261 8.21 4.59 -5.21
N PHE A 262 9.03 5.64 -5.33
CA PHE A 262 9.86 6.15 -4.24
C PHE A 262 9.05 6.49 -2.99
N ASP A 263 7.92 7.18 -3.14
CA ASP A 263 7.03 7.54 -2.04
C ASP A 263 6.48 6.30 -1.31
N GLN A 264 6.04 5.29 -2.07
CA GLN A 264 5.49 4.05 -1.50
C GLN A 264 6.54 3.26 -0.71
N ILE A 265 7.80 3.30 -1.14
CA ILE A 265 8.91 2.68 -0.41
C ILE A 265 9.24 3.53 0.82
N LEU A 266 9.49 4.83 0.62
CA LEU A 266 9.97 5.73 1.68
C LEU A 266 8.95 5.96 2.80
N GLN A 267 7.66 6.18 2.46
CA GLN A 267 6.65 6.59 3.43
C GLN A 267 5.84 5.41 3.98
N HIS A 268 5.80 4.27 3.28
CA HIS A 268 4.95 3.15 3.64
C HIS A 268 5.78 1.88 3.92
N ALA A 269 6.31 1.23 2.89
CA ALA A 269 6.90 -0.10 3.03
C ALA A 269 8.03 -0.14 4.07
N SER A 270 8.93 0.84 4.08
CA SER A 270 10.06 0.92 5.01
C SER A 270 9.66 1.38 6.41
N LYS A 271 8.53 2.10 6.58
CA LYS A 271 8.15 2.70 7.87
C LYS A 271 7.05 1.96 8.63
N PHE A 272 6.26 1.15 7.97
CA PHE A 272 5.12 0.49 8.62
C PHE A 272 5.54 -0.34 9.84
N ARG A 273 6.66 -1.03 9.76
CA ARG A 273 7.19 -1.79 10.89
C ARG A 273 7.38 -0.89 12.14
N MET A 274 8.03 0.25 11.97
CA MET A 274 8.24 1.22 13.05
C MET A 274 6.92 1.88 13.49
N MET A 275 6.10 2.33 12.55
CA MET A 275 4.82 3.01 12.84
C MET A 275 3.86 2.14 13.64
N PHE A 276 3.86 0.85 13.40
CA PHE A 276 3.02 -0.13 14.09
C PHE A 276 3.77 -0.86 15.23
N ASN A 277 4.82 -0.26 15.77
CA ASN A 277 5.58 -0.79 16.92
C ASN A 277 6.04 -2.25 16.71
N ASN A 278 6.60 -2.56 15.55
CA ASN A 278 7.06 -3.89 15.14
C ASN A 278 5.98 -5.00 15.10
N LYS A 279 4.70 -4.62 15.18
CA LYS A 279 3.59 -5.60 15.07
C LYS A 279 3.26 -5.97 13.62
N VAL A 280 3.78 -5.21 12.67
CA VAL A 280 3.58 -5.39 11.25
C VAL A 280 4.91 -5.70 10.59
N LYS A 281 4.90 -6.62 9.65
CA LYS A 281 6.06 -7.01 8.84
C LYS A 281 5.78 -6.70 7.39
N VAL A 282 6.81 -6.34 6.64
CA VAL A 282 6.69 -6.00 5.21
C VAL A 282 7.77 -6.77 4.41
N PRO A 283 7.68 -8.10 4.30
CA PRO A 283 8.63 -8.91 3.54
C PRO A 283 8.40 -8.79 2.03
N LEU A 284 8.62 -7.60 1.49
CA LEU A 284 8.43 -7.25 0.08
C LEU A 284 9.76 -7.25 -0.65
N ILE A 285 9.87 -7.98 -1.75
CA ILE A 285 11.01 -7.89 -2.66
C ILE A 285 10.59 -7.05 -3.86
N ILE A 286 11.33 -5.96 -4.12
CA ILE A 286 11.14 -5.12 -5.31
C ILE A 286 12.36 -5.32 -6.21
N ARG A 287 12.14 -5.84 -7.39
CA ARG A 287 13.21 -6.06 -8.37
C ARG A 287 13.03 -5.16 -9.59
N SER A 288 14.16 -4.65 -10.09
CA SER A 288 14.15 -3.87 -11.32
C SER A 288 15.48 -3.99 -12.06
N PRO A 289 15.48 -4.22 -13.37
CA PRO A 289 16.70 -4.21 -14.16
C PRO A 289 17.20 -2.77 -14.37
N MET A 290 18.48 -2.53 -14.06
CA MET A 290 19.13 -1.22 -14.14
C MET A 290 20.36 -1.24 -15.07
N GLY A 291 20.87 -0.08 -15.38
CA GLY A 291 22.16 0.13 -16.03
C GLY A 291 22.11 0.26 -17.54
N GLY A 292 23.22 0.69 -18.10
CA GLY A 292 23.40 0.99 -19.51
C GLY A 292 23.71 -0.22 -20.41
N TYR A 293 24.31 0.07 -21.58
CA TYR A 293 24.75 -0.90 -22.60
C TYR A 293 23.65 -1.73 -23.29
N ARG A 294 22.37 -1.37 -23.06
CA ARG A 294 21.22 -2.09 -23.65
C ARG A 294 20.56 -1.36 -24.84
N GLY A 295 20.99 -0.14 -25.15
CA GLY A 295 20.50 0.64 -26.29
C GLY A 295 19.16 1.33 -26.10
N TYR A 296 18.64 1.40 -24.87
CA TYR A 296 17.32 2.00 -24.58
C TYR A 296 17.35 3.53 -24.34
N GLY A 297 18.53 4.16 -24.47
CA GLY A 297 18.66 5.60 -24.30
C GLY A 297 18.67 6.06 -22.83
N PRO A 298 18.74 7.38 -22.60
CA PRO A 298 19.05 7.94 -21.27
C PRO A 298 17.94 7.74 -20.22
N THR A 299 16.70 7.52 -20.63
CA THR A 299 15.55 7.38 -19.72
C THR A 299 15.26 5.94 -19.30
N HIS A 300 16.03 4.96 -19.81
CA HIS A 300 15.85 3.54 -19.53
C HIS A 300 17.18 2.84 -19.23
N SER A 301 18.23 3.59 -18.90
CA SER A 301 19.59 3.07 -18.74
C SER A 301 20.32 3.64 -17.53
N GLN A 302 19.61 4.27 -16.62
CA GLN A 302 20.20 4.87 -15.43
C GLN A 302 20.44 3.81 -14.34
N SER A 303 21.39 4.12 -13.43
CA SER A 303 21.64 3.41 -12.18
C SER A 303 21.25 4.35 -11.06
N ILE A 304 20.07 4.12 -10.49
CA ILE A 304 19.44 5.05 -9.53
C ILE A 304 19.36 4.50 -8.11
N GLU A 305 19.96 3.33 -7.85
CA GLU A 305 19.99 2.67 -6.53
C GLU A 305 20.48 3.60 -5.41
N LYS A 306 21.34 4.55 -5.73
CA LYS A 306 21.86 5.55 -4.77
C LYS A 306 20.77 6.40 -4.11
N HIS A 307 19.63 6.58 -4.78
CA HIS A 307 18.53 7.37 -4.23
C HIS A 307 17.76 6.64 -3.12
N PHE A 308 17.94 5.34 -3.02
CA PHE A 308 17.31 4.49 -2.01
C PHE A 308 18.23 4.19 -0.82
N LEU A 309 19.52 4.48 -0.96
CA LEU A 309 20.49 4.30 0.12
C LEU A 309 20.17 5.24 1.29
N GLY A 310 20.22 4.72 2.49
CA GLY A 310 19.92 5.48 3.71
C GLY A 310 18.43 5.54 4.09
N ILE A 311 17.52 4.92 3.32
CA ILE A 311 16.14 4.70 3.75
C ILE A 311 16.16 3.66 4.88
N PRO A 312 15.65 3.98 6.08
CA PRO A 312 15.60 3.02 7.18
C PRO A 312 14.74 1.80 6.82
N ASP A 313 15.10 0.63 7.36
CA ASP A 313 14.37 -0.63 7.12
C ASP A 313 14.16 -0.94 5.63
N LEU A 314 15.18 -0.68 4.81
CA LEU A 314 15.26 -1.07 3.41
C LEU A 314 16.64 -1.65 3.10
N ASP A 315 16.67 -2.86 2.58
CA ASP A 315 17.90 -3.42 1.99
C ASP A 315 17.97 -3.04 0.51
N VAL A 316 19.09 -2.48 0.08
CA VAL A 316 19.35 -2.13 -1.32
C VAL A 316 20.49 -2.99 -1.85
N ILE A 317 20.19 -3.83 -2.82
CA ILE A 317 21.13 -4.81 -3.37
C ILE A 317 21.34 -4.57 -4.87
N ALA A 318 22.55 -4.22 -5.26
CA ALA A 318 22.94 -4.15 -6.66
C ALA A 318 23.57 -5.47 -7.09
N LEU A 319 22.88 -6.22 -7.94
CA LEU A 319 23.38 -7.47 -8.50
C LEU A 319 24.54 -7.18 -9.47
N ASN A 320 25.55 -8.03 -9.44
CA ASN A 320 26.69 -7.94 -10.33
C ASN A 320 27.17 -9.35 -10.76
N HIS A 321 28.11 -9.40 -11.71
CA HIS A 321 28.63 -10.64 -12.30
C HIS A 321 29.45 -11.51 -11.34
N ARG A 322 29.77 -11.03 -10.12
CA ARG A 322 30.55 -11.75 -9.12
C ARG A 322 29.72 -12.53 -8.11
N LEU A 323 28.42 -12.22 -8.05
CA LEU A 323 27.49 -12.82 -7.11
C LEU A 323 26.46 -13.66 -7.88
N ASP A 324 26.20 -14.87 -7.41
CA ASP A 324 25.10 -15.66 -7.92
C ASP A 324 23.75 -15.03 -7.47
N PRO A 325 22.91 -14.56 -8.41
CA PRO A 325 21.60 -14.02 -8.07
C PRO A 325 20.77 -14.97 -7.21
N LYS A 326 20.91 -16.27 -7.39
CA LYS A 326 20.20 -17.29 -6.59
C LYS A 326 20.47 -17.13 -5.09
N MET A 327 21.72 -16.96 -4.69
CA MET A 327 22.08 -16.79 -3.28
C MET A 327 21.49 -15.50 -2.70
N ILE A 328 21.46 -14.45 -3.49
CA ILE A 328 20.90 -13.16 -3.08
C ILE A 328 19.38 -13.29 -2.87
N TYR A 329 18.66 -13.90 -3.81
CA TYR A 329 17.22 -14.10 -3.68
C TYR A 329 16.88 -15.04 -2.53
N GLU A 330 17.62 -16.15 -2.33
CA GLU A 330 17.45 -17.02 -1.17
C GLU A 330 17.64 -16.28 0.16
N THR A 331 18.55 -15.30 0.20
CA THR A 331 18.77 -14.45 1.37
C THR A 331 17.63 -13.45 1.54
N ALA A 332 17.18 -12.80 0.46
CA ALA A 332 16.07 -11.86 0.49
C ALA A 332 14.76 -12.56 0.92
N PHE A 333 14.48 -13.76 0.45
CA PHE A 333 13.31 -14.53 0.88
C PHE A 333 13.34 -14.96 2.35
N LYS A 334 14.53 -15.06 2.96
CA LYS A 334 14.69 -15.31 4.40
C LYS A 334 14.41 -14.07 5.25
N ASN A 335 14.51 -12.87 4.67
CA ASN A 335 14.10 -11.65 5.33
C ASN A 335 12.56 -11.61 5.42
N ASN A 336 12.03 -11.65 6.64
CA ASN A 336 10.59 -11.64 6.89
C ASN A 336 10.13 -10.36 7.59
N GLU A 337 10.98 -9.33 7.65
CA GLU A 337 10.71 -8.18 8.50
C GLU A 337 10.42 -6.90 7.71
N TYR A 338 11.19 -6.63 6.65
CA TYR A 338 11.18 -5.35 5.94
C TYR A 338 11.52 -5.53 4.45
N PRO A 339 11.27 -4.51 3.59
CA PRO A 339 11.49 -4.61 2.15
C PRO A 339 12.97 -4.71 1.75
N THR A 340 13.18 -5.38 0.63
CA THR A 340 14.47 -5.53 -0.05
C THR A 340 14.33 -5.09 -1.50
#